data_d74210fd110598d3c4a93311e61863aa
#
_entry.id   d74210fd110598d3c4a93311e61863aa
#
_cell.length_a   1.000
_cell.length_b   1.000
_cell.length_c   1.000
_cell.angle_alpha   90.00
_cell.angle_beta   90.00
_cell.angle_gamma   90.00
#
_symmetry.space_group_name_H-M   'P 1'
#
loop_
_entity.id
_entity.type
_entity.pdbx_description
1 polymer ?
#
loop_
_entity_poly.entity_id
_entity_poly.type
_entity_poly.pdbx_seq_one_letter_code
_entity_poly.pdbx_strand_id
1 'polypeptide(L)'
;MLLSICIPTYNRIQCLDNCLNSIYISKKNVKNLNFEVCISDNCSNEDTSKIIHKYHSKLPIVFKKNKQNIGFAKNAIQTVSMAKGKFAWLIGNDDLILPRTLLILQDLLENNKNIDYFFINSYYLNSSFLKNYNSPFDTTHLDYRSMSSISKAKENKVVKFWDIIDP
;
A
#
# COMPACT_ATOMS: atom_id res chain seq x y z
N MET A 1 -14.22 10.41 2.32
CA MET A 1 -12.86 9.85 2.15
C MET A 1 -12.78 9.14 0.82
N LEU A 2 -11.70 9.34 0.05
CA LEU A 2 -11.56 8.76 -1.30
C LEU A 2 -10.91 7.36 -1.24
N LEU A 3 -9.83 7.21 -0.48
CA LEU A 3 -8.99 6.02 -0.52
C LEU A 3 -8.68 5.50 0.89
N SER A 4 -8.77 4.19 1.10
CA SER A 4 -8.21 3.49 2.26
C SER A 4 -7.09 2.56 1.77
N ILE A 5 -5.86 2.77 2.25
CA ILE A 5 -4.72 1.88 2.01
C ILE A 5 -4.74 0.82 3.12
N CYS A 6 -4.91 -0.45 2.74
CA CYS A 6 -5.14 -1.55 3.65
C CYS A 6 -3.90 -2.45 3.72
N ILE A 7 -3.28 -2.56 4.90
CA ILE A 7 -2.00 -3.24 5.12
C ILE A 7 -2.16 -4.31 6.21
N PRO A 8 -2.36 -5.60 5.86
CA PRO A 8 -2.25 -6.68 6.82
C PRO A 8 -0.77 -6.92 7.16
N THR A 9 -0.45 -7.12 8.44
CA THR A 9 0.92 -7.38 8.88
C THR A 9 1.02 -8.52 9.89
N TYR A 10 2.16 -9.23 9.90
CA TYR A 10 2.49 -10.26 10.88
C TYR A 10 3.99 -10.50 10.93
N ASN A 11 4.64 -10.25 12.09
CA ASN A 11 6.06 -10.50 12.36
C ASN A 11 7.02 -9.96 11.28
N ARG A 12 6.78 -8.74 10.77
CA ARG A 12 7.57 -8.08 9.72
C ARG A 12 7.66 -6.58 9.96
N ILE A 13 8.10 -6.20 11.17
CA ILE A 13 8.11 -4.79 11.61
C ILE A 13 8.96 -3.90 10.71
N GLN A 14 10.11 -4.40 10.22
CA GLN A 14 11.00 -3.64 9.34
C GLN A 14 10.39 -3.42 7.95
N CYS A 15 9.68 -4.42 7.42
CA CYS A 15 8.95 -4.28 6.16
C CYS A 15 7.85 -3.23 6.31
N LEU A 16 7.08 -3.29 7.39
CA LEU A 16 6.03 -2.31 7.68
C LEU A 16 6.61 -0.90 7.81
N ASP A 17 7.77 -0.72 8.44
CA ASP A 17 8.45 0.58 8.54
C ASP A 17 8.80 1.14 7.15
N ASN A 18 9.37 0.32 6.28
CA ASN A 18 9.67 0.70 4.90
C ASN A 18 8.41 1.04 4.10
N CYS A 19 7.36 0.23 4.21
CA CYS A 19 6.08 0.44 3.56
C CYS A 19 5.47 1.79 3.98
N LEU A 20 5.35 2.06 5.28
CA LEU A 20 4.80 3.31 5.81
C LEU A 20 5.65 4.52 5.43
N ASN A 21 6.98 4.38 5.39
CA ASN A 21 7.85 5.45 4.91
C ASN A 21 7.60 5.77 3.43
N SER A 22 7.42 4.76 2.59
CA SER A 22 7.10 4.96 1.17
C SER A 22 5.76 5.70 0.97
N ILE A 23 4.75 5.36 1.76
CA ILE A 23 3.45 6.07 1.77
C ILE A 23 3.64 7.52 2.22
N TYR A 24 4.43 7.75 3.28
CA TYR A 24 4.70 9.10 3.76
C TYR A 24 5.45 9.96 2.72
N ILE A 25 6.44 9.39 2.03
CA ILE A 25 7.14 10.07 0.94
C ILE A 25 6.15 10.43 -0.18
N SER A 26 5.31 9.49 -0.58
CA SER A 26 4.31 9.71 -1.63
C SER A 26 3.28 10.78 -1.23
N LYS A 27 2.85 10.80 0.04
CA LYS A 27 1.94 11.82 0.58
C LYS A 27 2.48 13.25 0.43
N LYS A 28 3.79 13.46 0.53
CA LYS A 28 4.39 14.80 0.38
C LYS A 28 4.19 15.41 -1.02
N ASN A 29 3.92 14.57 -2.01
CA ASN A 29 3.72 14.99 -3.40
C ASN A 29 2.25 15.25 -3.76
N VAL A 30 1.31 15.06 -2.82
CA VAL A 30 -0.12 15.27 -3.03
C VAL A 30 -0.68 16.22 -1.99
N LYS A 31 -1.50 17.21 -2.41
CA LYS A 31 -1.93 18.27 -1.49
C LYS A 31 -3.26 17.96 -0.78
N ASN A 32 -4.24 17.41 -1.44
CA ASN A 32 -5.63 17.36 -0.94
C ASN A 32 -6.24 15.94 -0.99
N LEU A 33 -5.43 14.89 -1.00
CA LEU A 33 -5.96 13.54 -0.97
C LEU A 33 -6.54 13.21 0.41
N ASN A 34 -7.85 12.99 0.45
CA ASN A 34 -8.53 12.51 1.66
C ASN A 34 -8.44 10.98 1.71
N PHE A 35 -7.48 10.46 2.48
CA PHE A 35 -7.21 9.02 2.60
C PHE A 35 -6.93 8.62 4.05
N GLU A 36 -6.91 7.32 4.30
CA GLU A 36 -6.46 6.69 5.54
C GLU A 36 -5.55 5.50 5.25
N VAL A 37 -4.82 5.05 6.28
CA VAL A 37 -4.00 3.84 6.25
C VAL A 37 -4.54 2.88 7.32
N CYS A 38 -5.23 1.84 6.90
CA CYS A 38 -5.78 0.79 7.76
C CYS A 38 -4.73 -0.31 7.94
N ILE A 39 -4.31 -0.57 9.18
CA ILE A 39 -3.32 -1.59 9.50
C ILE A 39 -3.92 -2.61 10.44
N SER A 40 -3.93 -3.89 10.05
CA SER A 40 -4.32 -5.00 10.91
C SER A 40 -3.12 -5.89 11.23
N ASP A 41 -2.67 -5.85 12.49
CA ASP A 41 -1.61 -6.71 13.00
C ASP A 41 -2.19 -8.06 13.44
N ASN A 42 -1.75 -9.12 12.81
CA ASN A 42 -2.23 -10.49 13.03
C ASN A 42 -1.64 -11.15 14.28
N CYS A 43 -1.54 -10.41 15.40
CA CYS A 43 -0.94 -10.88 16.66
C CYS A 43 0.58 -11.09 16.54
N SER A 44 1.31 -10.10 16.02
CA SER A 44 2.78 -10.15 15.97
C SER A 44 3.41 -10.24 17.35
N ASN A 45 4.51 -10.99 17.45
CA ASN A 45 5.39 -11.01 18.63
C ASN A 45 6.21 -9.73 18.75
N GLU A 46 6.50 -9.08 17.62
CA GLU A 46 7.18 -7.80 17.55
C GLU A 46 6.26 -6.66 18.01
N ASP A 47 6.84 -5.62 18.59
CA ASP A 47 6.08 -4.44 19.04
C ASP A 47 5.75 -3.51 17.87
N THR A 48 4.74 -3.88 17.10
CA THR A 48 4.22 -3.12 15.97
C THR A 48 3.79 -1.70 16.37
N SER A 49 3.38 -1.49 17.64
CA SER A 49 2.93 -0.18 18.12
C SER A 49 4.01 0.90 18.02
N LYS A 50 5.28 0.56 18.16
CA LYS A 50 6.41 1.49 17.98
C LYS A 50 6.42 2.12 16.60
N ILE A 51 6.19 1.31 15.57
CA ILE A 51 6.14 1.80 14.19
C ILE A 51 4.88 2.64 13.97
N ILE A 52 3.75 2.22 14.52
CA ILE A 52 2.51 3.01 14.43
C ILE A 52 2.72 4.41 15.05
N HIS A 53 3.29 4.51 16.25
CA HIS A 53 3.58 5.79 16.89
C HIS A 53 4.52 6.68 16.06
N LYS A 54 5.56 6.09 15.44
CA LYS A 54 6.50 6.81 14.56
C LYS A 54 5.82 7.53 13.40
N TYR A 55 4.72 6.98 12.89
CA TYR A 55 4.00 7.53 11.73
C TYR A 55 2.66 8.18 12.06
N HIS A 56 2.16 8.06 13.28
CA HIS A 56 0.82 8.57 13.66
C HIS A 56 0.64 10.08 13.39
N SER A 57 1.67 10.90 13.60
CA SER A 57 1.63 12.34 13.28
C SER A 57 1.83 12.66 11.80
N LYS A 58 2.25 11.69 11.00
CA LYS A 58 2.61 11.85 9.58
C LYS A 58 1.55 11.30 8.62
N LEU A 59 0.87 10.22 9.03
CA LEU A 59 -0.12 9.49 8.26
C LEU A 59 -1.42 9.32 9.06
N PRO A 60 -2.58 9.36 8.42
CA PRO A 60 -3.88 9.11 9.06
C PRO A 60 -4.08 7.60 9.28
N ILE A 61 -3.45 7.04 10.32
CA ILE A 61 -3.44 5.60 10.59
C ILE A 61 -4.65 5.19 11.42
N VAL A 62 -5.31 4.12 10.99
CA VAL A 62 -6.28 3.32 11.75
C VAL A 62 -5.63 1.96 12.03
N PHE A 63 -5.36 1.65 13.30
CA PHE A 63 -4.64 0.46 13.70
C PHE A 63 -5.49 -0.48 14.55
N LYS A 64 -5.39 -1.79 14.27
CA LYS A 64 -5.99 -2.87 15.05
C LYS A 64 -4.97 -4.00 15.21
N LYS A 65 -4.80 -4.50 16.44
CA LYS A 65 -4.05 -5.72 16.74
C LYS A 65 -5.01 -6.84 17.09
N ASN A 66 -4.86 -8.01 16.47
CA ASN A 66 -5.65 -9.19 16.76
C ASN A 66 -5.22 -9.83 18.09
N LYS A 67 -6.15 -10.49 18.78
CA LYS A 67 -5.85 -11.23 20.01
C LYS A 67 -5.10 -12.54 19.73
N GLN A 68 -5.23 -13.08 18.52
CA GLN A 68 -4.55 -14.29 18.05
C GLN A 68 -4.30 -14.20 16.54
N ASN A 69 -3.38 -15.03 16.03
CA ASN A 69 -3.17 -15.14 14.58
C ASN A 69 -4.38 -15.85 13.94
N ILE A 70 -5.11 -15.15 13.08
CA ILE A 70 -6.31 -15.63 12.38
C ILE A 70 -6.03 -16.11 10.95
N GLY A 71 -4.75 -16.16 10.56
CA GLY A 71 -4.31 -16.48 9.20
C GLY A 71 -4.32 -15.27 8.26
N PHE A 72 -3.55 -15.38 7.16
CA PHE A 72 -3.35 -14.27 6.22
C PHE A 72 -4.66 -13.80 5.60
N ALA A 73 -5.44 -14.71 5.00
CA ALA A 73 -6.67 -14.35 4.28
C ALA A 73 -7.70 -13.63 5.18
N LYS A 74 -7.93 -14.14 6.39
CA LYS A 74 -8.86 -13.51 7.34
C LYS A 74 -8.35 -12.14 7.80
N ASN A 75 -7.03 -12.00 8.01
CA ASN A 75 -6.43 -10.72 8.39
C ASN A 75 -6.52 -9.69 7.26
N ALA A 76 -6.32 -10.10 6.01
CA ALA A 76 -6.50 -9.23 4.84
C ALA A 76 -7.96 -8.75 4.71
N ILE A 77 -8.94 -9.65 4.81
CA ILE A 77 -10.37 -9.30 4.80
C ILE A 77 -10.69 -8.34 5.96
N GLN A 78 -10.19 -8.63 7.17
CA GLN A 78 -10.37 -7.73 8.32
C GLN A 78 -9.78 -6.35 8.07
N THR A 79 -8.60 -6.27 7.44
CA THR A 79 -7.98 -4.98 7.13
C THR A 79 -8.84 -4.17 6.17
N VAL A 80 -9.37 -4.81 5.11
CA VAL A 80 -10.29 -4.16 4.17
C VAL A 80 -11.60 -3.76 4.85
N SER A 81 -12.11 -4.56 5.80
CA SER A 81 -13.34 -4.21 6.54
C SER A 81 -13.19 -2.99 7.46
N MET A 82 -11.97 -2.54 7.74
CA MET A 82 -11.71 -1.29 8.47
C MET A 82 -11.83 -0.05 7.57
N ALA A 83 -11.80 -0.24 6.24
CA ALA A 83 -11.77 0.84 5.27
C ALA A 83 -13.07 1.66 5.28
N LYS A 84 -12.94 2.99 5.27
CA LYS A 84 -14.02 3.98 5.14
C LYS A 84 -13.98 4.76 3.84
N GLY A 85 -12.92 4.57 3.04
CA GLY A 85 -12.77 5.19 1.73
C GLY A 85 -13.73 4.61 0.71
N LYS A 86 -14.05 5.40 -0.32
CA LYS A 86 -14.81 4.92 -1.48
C LYS A 86 -14.10 3.75 -2.17
N PHE A 87 -12.77 3.78 -2.17
CA PHE A 87 -11.90 2.72 -2.69
C PHE A 87 -11.02 2.17 -1.57
N ALA A 88 -10.85 0.84 -1.55
CA ALA A 88 -9.90 0.15 -0.68
C ALA A 88 -8.76 -0.42 -1.54
N TRP A 89 -7.51 -0.08 -1.20
CA TRP A 89 -6.31 -0.59 -1.85
C TRP A 89 -5.57 -1.52 -0.90
N LEU A 90 -5.67 -2.83 -1.13
CA LEU A 90 -4.95 -3.84 -0.37
C LEU A 90 -3.53 -3.98 -0.90
N ILE A 91 -2.53 -3.75 -0.04
CA ILE A 91 -1.10 -3.92 -0.34
C ILE A 91 -0.42 -4.77 0.73
N GLY A 92 0.67 -5.46 0.38
CA GLY A 92 1.51 -6.16 1.33
C GLY A 92 2.27 -5.20 2.25
N ASN A 93 2.61 -5.64 3.45
CA ASN A 93 3.48 -4.86 4.33
C ASN A 93 4.94 -4.80 3.86
N ASP A 94 5.30 -5.60 2.86
CA ASP A 94 6.59 -5.62 2.16
C ASP A 94 6.57 -4.88 0.81
N ASP A 95 5.42 -4.33 0.42
CA ASP A 95 5.30 -3.49 -0.77
C ASP A 95 5.78 -2.05 -0.48
N LEU A 96 6.39 -1.44 -1.49
CA LEU A 96 6.80 -0.03 -1.50
C LEU A 96 6.07 0.72 -2.58
N ILE A 97 5.53 1.90 -2.26
CA ILE A 97 4.94 2.76 -3.29
C ILE A 97 5.94 3.81 -3.76
N LEU A 98 5.90 4.14 -5.05
CA LEU A 98 6.76 5.17 -5.63
C LEU A 98 6.35 6.57 -5.17
N PRO A 99 7.26 7.55 -5.18
CA PRO A 99 6.99 8.89 -4.62
C PRO A 99 5.78 9.62 -5.22
N ARG A 100 5.40 9.33 -6.47
CA ARG A 100 4.26 9.97 -7.15
C ARG A 100 2.97 9.14 -7.14
N THR A 101 2.98 7.97 -6.51
CA THR A 101 1.85 7.02 -6.59
C THR A 101 0.55 7.62 -6.10
N LEU A 102 0.54 8.27 -4.93
CA LEU A 102 -0.71 8.84 -4.39
C LEU A 102 -1.24 10.02 -5.22
N LEU A 103 -0.38 10.79 -5.87
CA LEU A 103 -0.79 11.84 -6.80
C LEU A 103 -1.48 11.25 -8.03
N ILE A 104 -0.89 10.20 -8.62
CA ILE A 104 -1.45 9.51 -9.78
C ILE A 104 -2.76 8.82 -9.42
N LEU A 105 -2.83 8.19 -8.26
CA LEU A 105 -4.06 7.54 -7.78
C LEU A 105 -5.18 8.54 -7.53
N GLN A 106 -4.88 9.70 -6.94
CA GLN A 106 -5.90 10.73 -6.76
C GLN A 106 -6.53 11.12 -8.09
N ASP A 107 -5.72 11.47 -9.07
CA ASP A 107 -6.20 11.86 -10.40
C ASP A 107 -7.01 10.73 -11.06
N LEU A 108 -6.50 9.49 -11.00
CA LEU A 108 -7.15 8.31 -11.56
C LEU A 108 -8.54 8.07 -10.93
N LEU A 109 -8.64 8.11 -9.60
CA LEU A 109 -9.88 7.82 -8.87
C LEU A 109 -10.92 8.94 -8.98
N GLU A 110 -10.48 10.20 -9.06
CA GLU A 110 -11.36 11.36 -9.19
C GLU A 110 -11.96 11.47 -10.62
N ASN A 111 -11.19 11.11 -11.64
CA ASN A 111 -11.60 11.23 -13.04
C ASN A 111 -12.31 10.00 -13.62
N ASN A 112 -12.29 8.85 -12.91
CA ASN A 112 -12.89 7.61 -13.39
C ASN A 112 -13.97 7.08 -12.42
N LYS A 113 -15.00 7.89 -12.17
CA LYS A 113 -16.05 7.63 -11.16
C LYS A 113 -16.91 6.38 -11.43
N ASN A 114 -16.94 5.91 -12.67
CA ASN A 114 -17.73 4.77 -13.12
C ASN A 114 -16.93 3.46 -13.17
N ILE A 115 -15.68 3.48 -12.66
CA ILE A 115 -14.84 2.28 -12.60
C ILE A 115 -14.83 1.78 -11.15
N ASP A 116 -15.18 0.52 -10.96
CA ASP A 116 -15.27 -0.11 -9.63
C ASP A 116 -13.98 -0.81 -9.22
N TYR A 117 -13.14 -1.20 -10.17
CA TYR A 117 -11.91 -1.93 -9.92
C TYR A 117 -10.74 -1.36 -10.74
N PHE A 118 -9.59 -1.17 -10.06
CA PHE A 118 -8.35 -0.71 -10.68
C PHE A 118 -7.25 -1.72 -10.41
N PHE A 119 -6.61 -2.22 -11.47
CA PHE A 119 -5.36 -2.97 -11.35
C PHE A 119 -4.20 -1.98 -11.37
N ILE A 120 -3.43 -1.94 -10.29
CA ILE A 120 -2.24 -1.10 -10.17
C ILE A 120 -1.02 -1.95 -10.53
N ASN A 121 -0.33 -1.56 -11.60
CA ASN A 121 0.89 -2.24 -12.02
C ASN A 121 1.98 -2.10 -10.96
N SER A 122 2.79 -3.15 -10.81
CA SER A 122 3.92 -3.16 -9.88
C SER A 122 5.21 -3.60 -10.56
N TYR A 123 6.33 -3.30 -9.89
CA TYR A 123 7.68 -3.63 -10.32
C TYR A 123 8.29 -4.62 -9.35
N TYR A 124 9.14 -5.51 -9.87
CA TYR A 124 9.88 -6.44 -9.04
C TYR A 124 11.08 -5.74 -8.40
N LEU A 125 11.18 -5.81 -7.09
CA LEU A 125 12.32 -5.35 -6.32
C LEU A 125 12.91 -6.55 -5.56
N ASN A 126 14.21 -6.83 -5.78
CA ASN A 126 14.88 -7.87 -5.03
C ASN A 126 15.09 -7.41 -3.58
N SER A 127 14.67 -8.22 -2.61
CA SER A 127 14.81 -7.90 -1.18
C SER A 127 16.28 -7.72 -0.75
N SER A 128 17.24 -8.34 -1.45
CA SER A 128 18.66 -8.13 -1.20
C SER A 128 19.12 -6.70 -1.51
N PHE A 129 18.43 -6.02 -2.43
CA PHE A 129 18.69 -4.61 -2.73
C PHE A 129 18.51 -3.72 -1.50
N LEU A 130 17.44 -3.95 -0.73
CA LEU A 130 17.13 -3.14 0.46
C LEU A 130 18.17 -3.28 1.59
N LYS A 131 18.94 -4.40 1.60
CA LYS A 131 20.00 -4.61 2.61
C LYS A 131 21.16 -3.61 2.51
N ASN A 132 21.32 -2.98 1.35
CA ASN A 132 22.36 -1.99 1.09
C ASN A 132 21.98 -0.56 1.54
N TYR A 133 20.77 -0.38 2.09
CA TYR A 133 20.25 0.93 2.47
C TYR A 133 19.81 0.96 3.92
N ASN A 134 19.81 2.16 4.51
CA ASN A 134 19.27 2.37 5.85
C ASN A 134 17.76 2.14 5.89
N SER A 135 17.28 1.60 6.99
CA SER A 135 15.83 1.48 7.25
C SER A 135 15.36 2.67 8.12
N PRO A 136 14.22 3.27 7.79
CA PRO A 136 13.33 2.95 6.68
C PRO A 136 13.89 3.40 5.32
N PHE A 137 13.66 2.57 4.30
CA PHE A 137 14.15 2.82 2.95
C PHE A 137 13.49 4.06 2.32
N ASP A 138 14.29 4.91 1.66
CA ASP A 138 13.82 6.07 0.93
C ASP A 138 13.58 5.72 -0.54
N THR A 139 12.30 5.68 -0.95
CA THR A 139 11.90 5.30 -2.31
C THR A 139 12.25 6.32 -3.39
N THR A 140 12.75 7.52 -3.02
CA THR A 140 13.29 8.47 -4.00
C THR A 140 14.56 7.95 -4.69
N HIS A 141 15.25 6.97 -4.09
CA HIS A 141 16.43 6.32 -4.66
C HIS A 141 16.08 5.19 -5.66
N LEU A 142 14.81 4.87 -5.87
CA LEU A 142 14.42 3.82 -6.81
C LEU A 142 14.41 4.35 -8.25
N ASP A 143 15.22 3.75 -9.12
CA ASP A 143 15.08 3.88 -10.56
C ASP A 143 14.14 2.79 -11.09
N TYR A 144 12.83 3.04 -10.99
CA TYR A 144 11.81 2.10 -11.43
C TYR A 144 11.83 1.82 -12.95
N ARG A 145 12.49 2.68 -13.76
CA ARG A 145 12.59 2.50 -15.21
C ARG A 145 13.51 1.34 -15.58
N SER A 146 14.47 1.02 -14.71
CA SER A 146 15.36 -0.14 -14.87
C SER A 146 14.78 -1.44 -14.31
N MET A 147 13.60 -1.39 -13.66
CA MET A 147 12.98 -2.53 -13.00
C MET A 147 12.00 -3.27 -13.93
N SER A 148 11.92 -4.59 -13.78
CA SER A 148 10.91 -5.41 -14.47
C SER A 148 9.52 -5.15 -13.86
N SER A 149 8.52 -4.92 -14.71
CA SER A 149 7.12 -4.74 -14.28
C SER A 149 6.28 -6.01 -14.53
N ILE A 150 5.21 -6.17 -13.76
CA ILE A 150 4.25 -7.28 -13.94
C ILE A 150 3.51 -7.10 -15.28
N SER A 151 3.01 -5.90 -15.56
CA SER A 151 2.36 -5.60 -16.84
C SER A 151 3.32 -4.86 -17.77
N LYS A 152 3.32 -5.26 -19.04
CA LYS A 152 4.03 -4.57 -20.14
C LYS A 152 3.18 -3.48 -20.80
N ALA A 153 1.96 -3.23 -20.32
CA ALA A 153 1.10 -2.19 -20.85
C ALA A 153 1.75 -0.81 -20.68
N LYS A 154 1.79 -0.03 -21.77
CA LYS A 154 2.38 1.32 -21.79
C LYS A 154 1.37 2.42 -21.43
N GLU A 155 0.09 2.10 -21.43
CA GLU A 155 -1.03 3.02 -21.21
C GLU A 155 -2.13 2.38 -20.35
N ASN A 156 -2.94 3.23 -19.72
CA ASN A 156 -4.10 2.80 -18.98
C ASN A 156 -5.16 2.26 -19.95
N LYS A 157 -5.75 1.11 -19.61
CA LYS A 157 -6.84 0.51 -20.38
C LYS A 157 -8.04 0.29 -19.48
N VAL A 158 -9.22 0.65 -19.96
CA VAL A 158 -10.48 0.27 -19.33
C VAL A 158 -10.98 -0.97 -20.06
N VAL A 159 -11.17 -2.05 -19.31
CA VAL A 159 -11.65 -3.33 -19.82
C VAL A 159 -12.75 -3.86 -18.91
N LYS A 160 -13.63 -4.71 -19.42
CA LYS A 160 -14.58 -5.40 -18.56
C LYS A 160 -13.82 -6.41 -17.69
N PHE A 161 -14.24 -6.56 -16.45
CA PHE A 161 -13.60 -7.48 -15.49
C PHE A 161 -13.54 -8.93 -16.03
N TRP A 162 -14.62 -9.38 -16.68
CA TRP A 162 -14.71 -10.72 -17.24
C TRP A 162 -13.77 -10.98 -18.42
N ASP A 163 -13.41 -9.94 -19.18
CA ASP A 163 -12.46 -10.04 -20.29
C ASP A 163 -10.99 -10.24 -19.79
N ILE A 164 -10.74 -10.09 -18.47
CA ILE A 164 -9.44 -10.34 -17.84
C ILE A 164 -9.34 -11.77 -17.30
N ILE A 165 -10.46 -12.32 -16.82
CA ILE A 165 -10.49 -13.61 -16.11
C ILE A 165 -10.71 -14.76 -17.06
N ASP A 166 -11.43 -14.54 -18.15
CA ASP A 166 -11.77 -15.55 -19.17
C ASP A 166 -11.39 -15.00 -20.55
N PRO A 167 -10.08 -15.07 -20.91
CA PRO A 167 -9.54 -14.55 -22.19
C PRO A 167 -9.88 -15.48 -23.37
#